data_9df5fab48ce98572d4abaa651fc8cb82
#
_entry.id   9df5fab48ce98572d4abaa651fc8cb82
#
_cell.length_a   1.000
_cell.length_b   1.000
_cell.length_c   1.000
_cell.angle_alpha   90.00
_cell.angle_beta   90.00
_cell.angle_gamma   90.00
#
_symmetry.space_group_name_H-M   'P 1'
#
loop_
_entity.id
_entity.type
_entity.pdbx_description
1 polymer ?
#
loop_
_entity_poly.entity_id
_entity_poly.type
_entity_poly.pdbx_seq_one_letter_code
_entity_poly.pdbx_strand_id
1 'polypeptide(L)'
;MEREKGVASRYRPFVDSLYERTPANSTVVSKKARERLAEHHAEKVMRRYDEDIVRGWNAAVRTFRTFPTIFRAQDFTRSKFEEALAIVRANSFEVTRADGVRERVLVPLAHLLVHDTSSSVPCVKMVDDTFVINVDEHRAGDELSCSHGEYSDAETFARFGTSAVYSEENNARDVITFTFPDEVHLKEEIGSCGPAEDIGFTRDGASAELMCALRLVSANATEWSEMRKPNFDLQSLKNRPLSEESEVAVYDALFATLTDLLNSYPYSDVDDEHLLRGDRLADDERRAVKIRLREKRSALRALNTVQYRGRKALGGVLFDKHFSHIMPTRVKDEL
;
A
#
# COMPACT_ATOMS: atom_id res chain seq x y z
N MET A 1 5.19 23.70 -17.03
CA MET A 1 6.13 24.84 -17.22
C MET A 1 7.28 24.46 -18.16
N GLU A 2 8.14 23.48 -17.83
CA GLU A 2 9.30 23.16 -18.70
C GLU A 2 8.89 22.71 -20.10
N ARG A 3 7.82 21.91 -20.23
CA ARG A 3 7.25 21.49 -21.52
C ARG A 3 6.74 22.69 -22.35
N GLU A 4 6.11 23.67 -21.67
CA GLU A 4 5.58 24.87 -22.33
C GLU A 4 6.68 25.84 -22.81
N LYS A 5 7.89 25.75 -22.24
CA LYS A 5 9.05 26.50 -22.73
C LYS A 5 9.56 25.97 -24.10
N GLY A 6 9.14 24.77 -24.48
CA GLY A 6 9.52 24.15 -25.73
C GLY A 6 11.04 24.07 -25.89
N VAL A 7 11.56 24.44 -27.06
CA VAL A 7 13.00 24.40 -27.40
C VAL A 7 13.89 25.25 -26.50
N ALA A 8 13.32 26.21 -25.77
CA ALA A 8 14.07 27.08 -24.84
C ALA A 8 14.36 26.40 -23.48
N SER A 9 13.74 25.27 -23.18
CA SER A 9 14.03 24.54 -21.94
C SER A 9 15.27 23.67 -22.09
N ARG A 10 16.27 23.87 -21.23
CA ARG A 10 17.43 22.95 -21.13
C ARG A 10 17.06 21.54 -20.67
N TYR A 11 15.89 21.38 -20.05
CA TYR A 11 15.38 20.08 -19.59
C TYR A 11 14.46 19.39 -20.59
N ARG A 12 14.26 19.99 -21.78
CA ARG A 12 13.33 19.47 -22.78
C ARG A 12 13.57 18.00 -23.12
N PRO A 13 14.79 17.54 -23.42
CA PRO A 13 15.01 16.14 -23.77
C PRO A 13 14.55 15.19 -22.66
N PHE A 14 14.79 15.57 -21.40
CA PHE A 14 14.34 14.79 -20.24
C PHE A 14 12.81 14.82 -20.12
N VAL A 15 12.19 15.99 -20.23
CA VAL A 15 10.73 16.12 -20.13
C VAL A 15 10.04 15.36 -21.24
N ASP A 16 10.52 15.46 -22.49
CA ASP A 16 9.96 14.75 -23.63
C ASP A 16 10.07 13.23 -23.43
N SER A 17 11.20 12.73 -22.94
CA SER A 17 11.39 11.29 -22.66
C SER A 17 10.46 10.76 -21.56
N LEU A 18 10.11 11.58 -20.55
CA LEU A 18 9.12 11.21 -19.55
C LEU A 18 7.74 10.96 -20.18
N TYR A 19 7.32 11.81 -21.09
CA TYR A 19 6.03 11.69 -21.79
C TYR A 19 6.00 10.54 -22.80
N GLU A 20 7.10 10.30 -23.49
CA GLU A 20 7.22 9.19 -24.46
C GLU A 20 7.15 7.82 -23.75
N ARG A 21 7.85 7.68 -22.63
CA ARG A 21 7.91 6.41 -21.89
C ARG A 21 6.66 6.14 -21.07
N THR A 22 6.00 7.17 -20.59
CA THR A 22 4.82 7.07 -19.75
C THR A 22 3.63 7.69 -20.47
N PRO A 23 3.08 7.03 -21.50
CA PRO A 23 1.86 7.50 -22.13
C PRO A 23 0.78 7.62 -21.06
N ALA A 24 0.04 8.71 -21.08
CA ALA A 24 -1.03 8.97 -20.08
C ALA A 24 -1.98 7.77 -19.91
N ASN A 25 -2.17 6.98 -20.99
CA ASN A 25 -3.03 5.80 -20.99
C ASN A 25 -2.45 4.57 -20.25
N SER A 26 -1.13 4.49 -20.03
CA SER A 26 -0.51 3.33 -19.37
C SER A 26 -0.49 3.44 -17.85
N THR A 27 -0.60 4.67 -17.32
CA THR A 27 -0.62 4.94 -15.88
C THR A 27 -2.01 5.19 -15.33
N VAL A 28 -2.99 5.40 -16.21
CA VAL A 28 -4.38 5.61 -15.81
C VAL A 28 -5.09 4.27 -15.75
N VAL A 29 -5.43 3.87 -14.52
CA VAL A 29 -6.26 2.69 -14.30
C VAL A 29 -7.67 2.96 -14.79
N SER A 30 -8.19 2.13 -15.70
CA SER A 30 -9.52 2.32 -16.27
C SER A 30 -10.63 2.23 -15.21
N LYS A 31 -11.79 2.83 -15.50
CA LYS A 31 -12.97 2.72 -14.64
C LYS A 31 -13.36 1.27 -14.39
N LYS A 32 -13.30 0.41 -15.42
CA LYS A 32 -13.62 -1.01 -15.29
C LYS A 32 -12.65 -1.75 -14.36
N ALA A 33 -11.35 -1.47 -14.47
CA ALA A 33 -10.36 -2.05 -13.56
C ALA A 33 -10.58 -1.59 -12.12
N ARG A 34 -10.97 -0.33 -11.89
CA ARG A 34 -11.36 0.18 -10.56
C ARG A 34 -12.62 -0.51 -10.02
N GLU A 35 -13.63 -0.72 -10.85
CA GLU A 35 -14.84 -1.45 -10.49
C GLU A 35 -14.54 -2.91 -10.08
N ARG A 36 -13.48 -3.52 -10.64
CA ARG A 36 -12.99 -4.84 -10.22
C ARG A 36 -12.39 -4.85 -8.81
N LEU A 37 -11.94 -3.71 -8.32
CA LEU A 37 -11.36 -3.55 -6.98
C LEU A 37 -12.38 -3.07 -5.92
N ALA A 38 -13.64 -2.86 -6.30
CA ALA A 38 -14.68 -2.43 -5.36
C ALA A 38 -14.74 -3.36 -4.14
N GLU A 39 -14.92 -2.77 -2.94
CA GLU A 39 -14.94 -3.43 -1.63
C GLU A 39 -13.59 -4.07 -1.18
N HIS A 40 -12.53 -3.94 -1.97
CA HIS A 40 -11.19 -4.39 -1.63
C HIS A 40 -10.34 -3.29 -1.00
N HIS A 41 -9.32 -3.69 -0.22
CA HIS A 41 -8.34 -2.73 0.34
C HIS A 41 -7.64 -1.93 -0.76
N ALA A 42 -7.34 -2.57 -1.88
CA ALA A 42 -6.75 -1.92 -3.05
C ALA A 42 -7.58 -0.73 -3.58
N GLU A 43 -8.92 -0.78 -3.48
CA GLU A 43 -9.78 0.37 -3.84
C GLU A 43 -9.55 1.56 -2.90
N LYS A 44 -9.35 1.32 -1.58
CA LYS A 44 -9.03 2.37 -0.61
C LYS A 44 -7.68 3.04 -0.93
N VAL A 45 -6.69 2.26 -1.36
CA VAL A 45 -5.40 2.79 -1.83
C VAL A 45 -5.60 3.67 -3.05
N MET A 46 -6.34 3.21 -4.06
CA MET A 46 -6.66 4.00 -5.26
C MET A 46 -7.37 5.31 -4.92
N ARG A 47 -8.32 5.29 -4.00
CA ARG A 47 -9.06 6.47 -3.55
C ARG A 47 -8.15 7.50 -2.89
N ARG A 48 -7.19 7.08 -2.05
CA ARG A 48 -6.17 8.00 -1.48
C ARG A 48 -5.39 8.73 -2.57
N TYR A 49 -5.01 8.02 -3.63
CA TYR A 49 -4.33 8.65 -4.78
C TYR A 49 -5.21 9.68 -5.49
N ASP A 50 -6.52 9.44 -5.62
CA ASP A 50 -7.46 10.41 -6.21
C ASP A 50 -7.62 11.64 -5.30
N GLU A 51 -7.71 11.45 -3.99
CA GLU A 51 -7.77 12.54 -3.01
C GLU A 51 -6.51 13.40 -3.03
N ASP A 52 -5.34 12.79 -3.19
CA ASP A 52 -4.07 13.49 -3.35
C ASP A 52 -4.05 14.34 -4.63
N ILE A 53 -4.62 13.83 -5.72
CA ILE A 53 -4.78 14.61 -6.96
C ILE A 53 -5.64 15.85 -6.70
N VAL A 54 -6.79 15.67 -6.03
CA VAL A 54 -7.70 16.78 -5.71
C VAL A 54 -7.03 17.82 -4.81
N ARG A 55 -6.32 17.37 -3.77
CA ARG A 55 -5.59 18.26 -2.86
C ARG A 55 -4.49 19.02 -3.60
N GLY A 56 -3.69 18.32 -4.39
CA GLY A 56 -2.62 18.92 -5.19
C GLY A 56 -3.14 19.94 -6.19
N TRP A 57 -4.23 19.63 -6.90
CA TRP A 57 -4.87 20.56 -7.80
C TRP A 57 -5.36 21.82 -7.09
N ASN A 58 -6.05 21.66 -5.96
CA ASN A 58 -6.57 22.79 -5.19
C ASN A 58 -5.44 23.71 -4.66
N ALA A 59 -4.30 23.14 -4.31
CA ALA A 59 -3.11 23.92 -3.95
C ALA A 59 -2.52 24.63 -5.17
N ALA A 60 -2.34 23.93 -6.29
CA ALA A 60 -1.76 24.49 -7.52
C ALA A 60 -2.62 25.61 -8.11
N VAL A 61 -3.95 25.44 -8.13
CA VAL A 61 -4.86 26.44 -8.70
C VAL A 61 -4.83 27.78 -7.95
N ARG A 62 -4.54 27.76 -6.66
CA ARG A 62 -4.36 29.01 -5.88
C ARG A 62 -3.15 29.78 -6.40
N THR A 63 -2.04 29.11 -6.62
CA THR A 63 -0.81 29.71 -7.19
C THR A 63 -1.06 30.20 -8.62
N PHE A 64 -1.77 29.43 -9.44
CA PHE A 64 -2.08 29.82 -10.83
C PHE A 64 -2.92 31.10 -10.89
N ARG A 65 -3.90 31.22 -9.98
CA ARG A 65 -4.73 32.43 -9.87
C ARG A 65 -3.96 33.66 -9.36
N THR A 66 -2.98 33.46 -8.50
CA THR A 66 -2.13 34.53 -7.97
C THR A 66 -1.19 35.09 -9.04
N PHE A 67 -0.74 34.25 -9.97
CA PHE A 67 0.21 34.65 -11.02
C PHE A 67 -0.32 34.33 -12.43
N PRO A 68 -1.43 34.94 -12.88
CA PRO A 68 -2.11 34.59 -14.12
C PRO A 68 -1.30 34.95 -15.39
N THR A 69 -0.34 35.83 -15.31
CA THR A 69 0.57 36.18 -16.40
C THR A 69 1.60 35.05 -16.66
N ILE A 70 1.94 34.29 -15.63
CA ILE A 70 2.85 33.16 -15.72
C ILE A 70 2.07 31.88 -16.02
N PHE A 71 0.92 31.68 -15.36
CA PHE A 71 0.09 30.49 -15.44
C PHE A 71 -1.23 30.81 -16.17
N ARG A 72 -1.18 30.82 -17.48
CA ARG A 72 -2.38 31.11 -18.28
C ARG A 72 -3.39 29.96 -18.12
N ALA A 73 -4.65 30.26 -17.81
CA ALA A 73 -5.69 29.29 -17.50
C ALA A 73 -5.90 28.23 -18.60
N GLN A 74 -5.70 28.59 -19.87
CA GLN A 74 -5.80 27.70 -21.03
C GLN A 74 -4.67 26.67 -21.09
N ASP A 75 -3.50 26.96 -20.52
CA ASP A 75 -2.32 26.09 -20.53
C ASP A 75 -2.24 25.22 -19.28
N PHE A 76 -2.82 25.69 -18.16
CA PHE A 76 -2.78 25.02 -16.86
C PHE A 76 -4.18 24.54 -16.43
N THR A 77 -4.68 23.52 -17.14
CA THR A 77 -5.96 22.89 -16.86
C THR A 77 -5.81 21.75 -15.86
N ARG A 78 -6.91 21.35 -15.23
CA ARG A 78 -6.95 20.19 -14.32
C ARG A 78 -6.47 18.91 -15.01
N SER A 79 -6.92 18.64 -16.23
CA SER A 79 -6.52 17.45 -16.97
C SER A 79 -5.01 17.40 -17.23
N LYS A 80 -4.38 18.51 -17.62
CA LYS A 80 -2.92 18.59 -17.79
C LYS A 80 -2.17 18.43 -16.46
N PHE A 81 -2.75 18.90 -15.37
CA PHE A 81 -2.17 18.69 -14.03
C PHE A 81 -2.22 17.21 -13.63
N GLU A 82 -3.35 16.56 -13.83
CA GLU A 82 -3.52 15.12 -13.55
C GLU A 82 -2.55 14.27 -14.38
N GLU A 83 -2.42 14.56 -15.68
CA GLU A 83 -1.45 13.93 -16.57
C GLU A 83 -0.01 14.12 -16.08
N ALA A 84 0.38 15.36 -15.79
CA ALA A 84 1.73 15.66 -15.30
C ALA A 84 2.03 14.98 -13.95
N LEU A 85 1.04 14.96 -13.05
CA LEU A 85 1.20 14.29 -11.75
C LEU A 85 1.33 12.77 -11.90
N ALA A 86 0.56 12.14 -12.80
CA ALA A 86 0.69 10.72 -13.10
C ALA A 86 2.10 10.38 -13.63
N ILE A 87 2.60 11.19 -14.58
CA ILE A 87 3.96 11.04 -15.12
C ILE A 87 5.03 11.20 -14.04
N VAL A 88 4.91 12.25 -13.20
CA VAL A 88 5.85 12.47 -12.09
C VAL A 88 5.83 11.28 -11.11
N ARG A 89 4.64 10.81 -10.75
CA ARG A 89 4.50 9.65 -9.84
C ARG A 89 5.14 8.39 -10.40
N ALA A 90 4.91 8.10 -11.67
CA ALA A 90 5.43 6.90 -12.32
C ALA A 90 6.95 6.93 -12.52
N ASN A 91 7.57 8.10 -12.54
CA ASN A 91 9.00 8.27 -12.84
C ASN A 91 9.83 8.82 -11.68
N SER A 92 9.21 9.01 -10.50
CA SER A 92 9.93 9.49 -9.31
C SER A 92 10.40 8.33 -8.44
N PHE A 93 11.55 8.52 -7.81
CA PHE A 93 12.19 7.58 -6.91
C PHE A 93 12.14 8.12 -5.49
N GLU A 94 11.96 7.22 -4.53
CA GLU A 94 12.10 7.55 -3.13
C GLU A 94 13.57 7.40 -2.72
N VAL A 95 14.15 8.45 -2.17
CA VAL A 95 15.53 8.47 -1.67
C VAL A 95 15.53 8.95 -0.23
N THR A 96 16.44 8.40 0.57
CA THR A 96 16.67 8.86 1.94
C THR A 96 17.98 9.66 1.96
N ARG A 97 17.88 10.91 2.42
CA ARG A 97 19.04 11.77 2.60
C ARG A 97 19.86 11.34 3.83
N ALA A 98 21.06 11.87 3.95
CA ALA A 98 21.95 11.61 5.09
C ALA A 98 21.35 12.02 6.46
N ASP A 99 20.45 12.99 6.47
CA ASP A 99 19.71 13.44 7.67
C ASP A 99 18.47 12.57 7.99
N GLY A 100 18.24 11.46 7.22
CA GLY A 100 17.12 10.56 7.40
C GLY A 100 15.81 11.02 6.75
N VAL A 101 15.80 12.19 6.11
CA VAL A 101 14.62 12.71 5.42
C VAL A 101 14.37 11.92 4.13
N ARG A 102 13.15 11.43 3.95
CA ARG A 102 12.72 10.78 2.70
C ARG A 102 12.20 11.83 1.74
N GLU A 103 12.70 11.80 0.53
CA GLU A 103 12.30 12.71 -0.54
C GLU A 103 11.98 11.94 -1.81
N ARG A 104 11.12 12.53 -2.65
CA ARG A 104 10.85 12.01 -4.00
C ARG A 104 11.56 12.87 -5.03
N VAL A 105 12.35 12.23 -5.86
CA VAL A 105 13.19 12.89 -6.86
C VAL A 105 12.93 12.37 -8.26
N LEU A 106 13.07 13.23 -9.25
CA LEU A 106 13.13 12.88 -10.66
C LEU A 106 14.60 12.86 -11.08
N VAL A 107 15.11 11.70 -11.46
CA VAL A 107 16.50 11.54 -11.86
C VAL A 107 16.57 11.21 -13.34
N PRO A 108 17.21 12.07 -14.16
CA PRO A 108 17.42 11.80 -15.58
C PRO A 108 18.10 10.44 -15.79
N LEU A 109 17.71 9.73 -16.83
CA LEU A 109 18.10 8.36 -17.18
C LEU A 109 17.54 7.28 -16.27
N ALA A 110 17.47 7.45 -14.95
CA ALA A 110 16.90 6.46 -14.05
C ALA A 110 15.42 6.19 -14.35
N HIS A 111 14.67 7.19 -14.84
CA HIS A 111 13.27 7.03 -15.27
C HIS A 111 13.09 6.06 -16.45
N LEU A 112 14.17 5.69 -17.14
CA LEU A 112 14.14 4.68 -18.19
C LEU A 112 14.09 3.24 -17.64
N LEU A 113 14.37 3.05 -16.35
CA LEU A 113 14.31 1.76 -15.68
C LEU A 113 12.86 1.41 -15.33
N VAL A 114 12.51 0.14 -15.41
CA VAL A 114 11.17 -0.36 -15.07
C VAL A 114 11.12 -0.69 -13.58
N HIS A 115 10.00 -0.34 -12.94
CA HIS A 115 9.77 -0.77 -11.58
C HIS A 115 9.49 -2.27 -11.50
N ASP A 116 10.25 -2.96 -10.66
CA ASP A 116 10.10 -4.38 -10.37
C ASP A 116 9.85 -4.57 -8.88
N THR A 117 8.69 -5.14 -8.53
CA THR A 117 8.31 -5.40 -7.13
C THR A 117 9.11 -6.53 -6.49
N SER A 118 9.79 -7.36 -7.30
CA SER A 118 10.65 -8.44 -6.81
C SER A 118 12.09 -7.99 -6.53
N SER A 119 12.50 -6.85 -7.09
CA SER A 119 13.86 -6.32 -6.89
C SER A 119 14.02 -5.71 -5.50
N SER A 120 15.09 -6.11 -4.81
CA SER A 120 15.55 -5.49 -3.57
C SER A 120 16.53 -4.33 -3.81
N VAL A 121 16.97 -4.12 -5.07
CA VAL A 121 17.94 -3.10 -5.44
C VAL A 121 17.21 -1.79 -5.75
N PRO A 122 17.37 -0.73 -4.93
CA PRO A 122 16.78 0.56 -5.24
C PRO A 122 17.45 1.15 -6.48
N CYS A 123 16.64 1.63 -7.46
CA CYS A 123 17.13 2.23 -8.69
C CYS A 123 18.04 3.42 -8.46
N VAL A 124 17.74 4.21 -7.44
CA VAL A 124 18.46 5.44 -7.12
C VAL A 124 18.84 5.45 -5.65
N LYS A 125 20.09 5.73 -5.38
CA LYS A 125 20.60 6.03 -4.03
C LYS A 125 21.23 7.40 -4.03
N MET A 126 21.20 8.08 -2.91
CA MET A 126 21.97 9.29 -2.66
C MET A 126 23.22 8.92 -1.90
N VAL A 127 24.39 9.27 -2.46
CA VAL A 127 25.71 9.07 -1.85
C VAL A 127 26.46 10.40 -1.99
N ASP A 128 26.85 11.01 -0.89
CA ASP A 128 27.60 12.28 -0.87
C ASP A 128 27.01 13.34 -1.81
N ASP A 129 25.69 13.62 -1.67
CA ASP A 129 24.92 14.54 -2.50
C ASP A 129 24.88 14.20 -4.02
N THR A 130 25.27 12.99 -4.37
CA THR A 130 25.24 12.49 -5.75
C THR A 130 24.20 11.36 -5.89
N PHE A 131 23.42 11.41 -6.98
CA PHE A 131 22.54 10.31 -7.32
C PHE A 131 23.31 9.21 -8.03
N VAL A 132 23.28 8.01 -7.47
CA VAL A 132 23.84 6.79 -8.06
C VAL A 132 22.68 5.94 -8.58
N ILE A 133 22.73 5.60 -9.87
CA ILE A 133 21.77 4.72 -10.51
C ILE A 133 22.27 3.28 -10.39
N ASN A 134 21.45 2.40 -9.80
CA ASN A 134 21.73 0.99 -9.68
C ASN A 134 20.74 0.19 -10.51
N VAL A 135 21.19 -0.95 -10.98
CA VAL A 135 20.37 -1.97 -11.64
C VAL A 135 20.80 -3.34 -11.17
N ASP A 136 19.88 -4.30 -11.20
CA ASP A 136 20.21 -5.70 -10.99
C ASP A 136 21.14 -6.22 -12.11
N GLU A 137 21.71 -7.43 -11.93
CA GLU A 137 22.46 -8.09 -12.99
C GLU A 137 21.50 -8.48 -14.15
N HIS A 138 21.81 -8.04 -15.36
CA HIS A 138 21.04 -8.29 -16.57
C HIS A 138 21.91 -8.86 -17.67
N ARG A 139 21.30 -9.64 -18.56
CA ARG A 139 21.94 -10.09 -19.80
C ARG A 139 21.75 -9.04 -20.89
N ALA A 140 22.61 -9.07 -21.88
CA ALA A 140 22.46 -8.22 -23.06
C ALA A 140 21.12 -8.49 -23.76
N GLY A 141 20.31 -7.45 -23.93
CA GLY A 141 18.98 -7.53 -24.53
C GLY A 141 17.82 -7.58 -23.54
N ASP A 142 18.09 -7.77 -22.24
CA ASP A 142 17.06 -7.71 -21.20
C ASP A 142 16.62 -6.26 -20.95
N GLU A 143 15.37 -6.07 -20.55
CA GLU A 143 14.88 -4.79 -20.03
C GLU A 143 15.46 -4.55 -18.63
N LEU A 144 16.03 -3.36 -18.42
CA LEU A 144 16.60 -3.01 -17.12
C LEU A 144 15.49 -2.67 -16.14
N SER A 145 15.49 -3.36 -15.01
CA SER A 145 14.55 -3.16 -13.92
C SER A 145 15.24 -2.96 -12.58
N CYS A 146 14.53 -2.37 -11.64
CA CYS A 146 14.99 -2.11 -10.27
C CYS A 146 13.82 -1.64 -9.40
N SER A 147 13.99 -1.52 -8.10
CA SER A 147 12.96 -0.99 -7.21
C SER A 147 12.92 0.54 -7.23
N HIS A 148 11.79 1.13 -7.62
CA HIS A 148 11.55 2.58 -7.48
C HIS A 148 11.20 2.99 -6.04
N GLY A 149 10.94 2.04 -5.17
CA GLY A 149 10.55 2.18 -3.79
C GLY A 149 9.78 0.94 -3.31
N GLU A 150 9.55 0.86 -2.03
CA GLU A 150 8.82 -0.24 -1.42
C GLU A 150 7.32 0.06 -1.46
N TYR A 151 6.63 -0.49 -2.45
CA TYR A 151 5.19 -0.30 -2.67
C TYR A 151 4.45 -1.62 -2.57
N SER A 152 3.23 -1.59 -2.03
CA SER A 152 2.27 -2.68 -2.16
C SER A 152 1.86 -2.89 -3.64
N ASP A 153 1.29 -4.04 -3.96
CA ASP A 153 0.77 -4.30 -5.32
C ASP A 153 -0.31 -3.27 -5.71
N ALA A 154 -1.15 -2.86 -4.75
CA ALA A 154 -2.17 -1.83 -4.96
C ALA A 154 -1.55 -0.46 -5.25
N GLU A 155 -0.52 -0.06 -4.50
CA GLU A 155 0.21 1.20 -4.74
C GLU A 155 0.97 1.17 -6.05
N THR A 156 1.63 0.04 -6.36
CA THR A 156 2.30 -0.18 -7.65
C THR A 156 1.32 -0.02 -8.79
N PHE A 157 0.13 -0.61 -8.67
CA PHE A 157 -0.92 -0.47 -9.69
C PHE A 157 -1.44 0.98 -9.79
N ALA A 158 -1.64 1.66 -8.67
CA ALA A 158 -2.09 3.05 -8.66
C ALA A 158 -1.06 4.01 -9.28
N ARG A 159 0.25 3.72 -9.17
CA ARG A 159 1.34 4.57 -9.67
C ARG A 159 1.74 4.28 -11.10
N PHE A 160 1.88 3.01 -11.42
CA PHE A 160 2.52 2.55 -12.66
C PHE A 160 1.53 1.86 -13.60
N GLY A 161 0.29 1.61 -13.15
CA GLY A 161 -0.69 0.85 -13.95
C GLY A 161 -0.16 -0.53 -14.29
N THR A 162 -0.14 -0.86 -15.59
CA THR A 162 0.38 -2.13 -16.10
C THR A 162 1.86 -2.08 -16.52
N SER A 163 2.51 -0.91 -16.41
CA SER A 163 3.90 -0.73 -16.87
C SER A 163 4.96 -1.29 -15.91
N ALA A 164 4.58 -1.64 -14.66
CA ALA A 164 5.49 -2.26 -13.71
C ALA A 164 5.58 -3.78 -13.89
N VAL A 165 6.74 -4.35 -13.56
CA VAL A 165 6.91 -5.79 -13.38
C VAL A 165 6.40 -6.14 -11.97
N TYR A 166 5.52 -7.12 -11.90
CA TYR A 166 4.94 -7.59 -10.64
C TYR A 166 5.48 -8.97 -10.30
N SER A 167 5.87 -9.15 -9.05
CA SER A 167 6.27 -10.45 -8.56
C SER A 167 5.16 -11.48 -8.75
N GLU A 168 5.53 -12.72 -9.11
CA GLU A 168 4.61 -13.87 -9.06
C GLU A 168 4.26 -14.25 -7.61
N GLU A 169 5.18 -13.96 -6.68
CA GLU A 169 4.98 -14.16 -5.24
C GLU A 169 4.22 -12.98 -4.62
N ASN A 170 3.66 -13.20 -3.42
CA ASN A 170 3.03 -12.13 -2.68
C ASN A 170 4.07 -11.08 -2.27
N ASN A 171 3.73 -9.82 -2.48
CA ASN A 171 4.55 -8.70 -2.05
C ASN A 171 4.52 -8.60 -0.51
N ALA A 172 5.69 -8.50 0.11
CA ALA A 172 5.79 -8.37 1.58
C ALA A 172 5.17 -7.06 2.10
N ARG A 173 4.98 -6.07 1.21
CA ARG A 173 4.33 -4.79 1.51
C ARG A 173 2.81 -4.81 1.33
N ASP A 174 2.22 -5.95 0.95
CA ASP A 174 0.77 -6.07 0.87
C ASP A 174 0.19 -6.20 2.29
N VAL A 175 -0.07 -5.05 2.88
CA VAL A 175 -0.72 -4.92 4.19
C VAL A 175 -2.17 -4.49 3.99
N ILE A 176 -3.10 -5.32 4.49
CA ILE A 176 -4.51 -4.94 4.58
C ILE A 176 -4.66 -4.10 5.84
N THR A 177 -4.66 -2.77 5.70
CA THR A 177 -4.67 -1.86 6.85
C THR A 177 -5.91 -2.04 7.71
N PHE A 178 -5.69 -2.11 9.02
CA PHE A 178 -6.76 -2.13 10.01
C PHE A 178 -7.30 -0.72 10.23
N THR A 179 -8.62 -0.59 10.27
CA THR A 179 -9.27 0.71 10.54
C THR A 179 -9.88 0.65 11.93
N PHE A 180 -9.34 1.45 12.84
CA PHE A 180 -9.95 1.61 14.16
C PHE A 180 -11.23 2.46 14.05
N PRO A 181 -12.28 2.15 14.83
CA PRO A 181 -13.45 3.02 14.95
C PRO A 181 -13.05 4.45 15.35
N ASP A 182 -13.79 5.45 14.84
CA ASP A 182 -13.51 6.87 15.12
C ASP A 182 -13.60 7.25 16.61
N GLU A 183 -14.31 6.44 17.37
CA GLU A 183 -14.49 6.59 18.83
C GLU A 183 -13.25 6.22 19.65
N VAL A 184 -12.23 5.62 19.03
CA VAL A 184 -10.96 5.29 19.70
C VAL A 184 -10.16 6.57 19.94
N HIS A 185 -10.15 7.01 21.19
CA HIS A 185 -9.47 8.24 21.63
C HIS A 185 -7.93 8.10 21.77
N LEU A 186 -7.35 6.99 21.33
CA LEU A 186 -5.94 6.62 21.55
C LEU A 186 -5.09 6.79 20.27
N LYS A 187 -5.41 7.77 19.42
CA LYS A 187 -4.73 7.95 18.13
C LYS A 187 -3.23 8.21 18.27
N GLU A 188 -2.82 8.95 19.29
CA GLU A 188 -1.41 9.26 19.52
C GLU A 188 -0.65 8.03 20.03
N GLU A 189 -1.24 7.29 20.96
CA GLU A 189 -0.65 6.08 21.52
C GLU A 189 -0.57 4.98 20.44
N ILE A 190 -1.60 4.81 19.61
CA ILE A 190 -1.59 3.89 18.48
C ILE A 190 -0.48 4.29 17.49
N GLY A 191 -0.28 5.58 17.23
CA GLY A 191 0.82 6.08 16.41
C GLY A 191 2.21 5.72 16.96
N SER A 192 2.31 5.49 18.28
CA SER A 192 3.56 5.02 18.90
C SER A 192 3.88 3.55 18.58
N CYS A 193 2.91 2.74 18.14
CA CYS A 193 3.14 1.36 17.72
C CYS A 193 3.85 1.27 16.37
N GLY A 194 3.64 2.24 15.48
CA GLY A 194 4.23 2.32 14.17
C GLY A 194 3.42 3.18 13.20
N PRO A 195 3.89 3.31 11.95
CA PRO A 195 3.16 4.00 10.90
C PRO A 195 1.80 3.35 10.62
N ALA A 196 0.79 4.15 10.28
CA ALA A 196 -0.57 3.67 10.07
C ALA A 196 -0.67 2.64 8.92
N GLU A 197 0.20 2.75 7.93
CA GLU A 197 0.32 1.82 6.81
C GLU A 197 0.81 0.43 7.20
N ASP A 198 1.55 0.31 8.30
CA ASP A 198 2.07 -0.96 8.82
C ASP A 198 1.11 -1.62 9.82
N ILE A 199 0.06 -0.90 10.27
CA ILE A 199 -0.95 -1.41 11.21
C ILE A 199 -2.02 -2.18 10.43
N GLY A 200 -1.85 -3.49 10.30
CA GLY A 200 -2.77 -4.29 9.51
C GLY A 200 -2.46 -5.78 9.47
N PHE A 201 -3.08 -6.44 8.50
CA PHE A 201 -2.88 -7.85 8.24
C PHE A 201 -1.94 -8.05 7.06
N THR A 202 -0.97 -8.91 7.25
CA THR A 202 -0.11 -9.46 6.20
C THR A 202 -0.49 -10.91 5.93
N ARG A 203 0.10 -11.55 4.94
CA ARG A 203 -0.05 -12.99 4.72
C ARG A 203 0.36 -13.84 5.95
N ASP A 204 1.21 -13.29 6.81
CA ASP A 204 1.74 -13.99 8.00
C ASP A 204 0.91 -13.69 9.27
N GLY A 205 -0.27 -13.08 9.10
CA GLY A 205 -1.20 -12.75 10.17
C GLY A 205 -1.21 -11.26 10.52
N ALA A 206 -1.58 -10.92 11.75
CA ALA A 206 -1.52 -9.57 12.25
C ALA A 206 -0.06 -9.09 12.33
N SER A 207 0.20 -7.86 11.85
CA SER A 207 1.50 -7.22 12.01
C SER A 207 1.83 -7.00 13.49
N ALA A 208 3.11 -6.82 13.81
CA ALA A 208 3.54 -6.51 15.17
C ALA A 208 2.97 -5.16 15.63
N GLU A 209 2.84 -4.21 14.71
CA GLU A 209 2.23 -2.90 14.90
C GLU A 209 0.73 -3.01 15.23
N LEU A 210 -0.01 -3.87 14.51
CA LEU A 210 -1.42 -4.14 14.80
C LEU A 210 -1.58 -4.83 16.16
N MET A 211 -0.73 -5.79 16.50
CA MET A 211 -0.76 -6.43 17.82
C MET A 211 -0.54 -5.42 18.96
N CYS A 212 0.44 -4.52 18.79
CA CYS A 212 0.67 -3.42 19.73
C CYS A 212 -0.59 -2.53 19.88
N ALA A 213 -1.14 -2.07 18.77
CA ALA A 213 -2.28 -1.17 18.75
C ALA A 213 -3.54 -1.81 19.38
N LEU A 214 -3.83 -3.07 19.06
CA LEU A 214 -4.97 -3.79 19.65
C LEU A 214 -4.79 -4.04 21.14
N ARG A 215 -3.58 -4.36 21.61
CA ARG A 215 -3.29 -4.51 23.04
C ARG A 215 -3.47 -3.20 23.82
N LEU A 216 -3.10 -2.06 23.21
CA LEU A 216 -3.40 -0.74 23.76
C LEU A 216 -4.91 -0.52 23.90
N VAL A 217 -5.67 -0.78 22.85
CA VAL A 217 -7.12 -0.55 22.81
C VAL A 217 -7.87 -1.50 23.76
N SER A 218 -7.40 -2.74 23.89
CA SER A 218 -8.03 -3.78 24.72
C SER A 218 -7.61 -3.73 26.19
N ALA A 219 -6.68 -2.83 26.56
CA ALA A 219 -6.16 -2.74 27.91
C ALA A 219 -7.21 -2.24 28.90
N ASN A 220 -7.32 -2.92 30.05
CA ASN A 220 -8.17 -2.49 31.15
C ASN A 220 -7.54 -1.35 31.99
N ALA A 221 -8.28 -0.80 32.94
CA ALA A 221 -7.83 0.34 33.75
C ALA A 221 -6.55 0.05 34.55
N THR A 222 -6.36 -1.18 35.03
CA THR A 222 -5.17 -1.59 35.77
C THR A 222 -3.96 -1.64 34.87
N GLU A 223 -4.10 -2.25 33.67
CA GLU A 223 -3.06 -2.34 32.66
C GLU A 223 -2.66 -0.94 32.16
N TRP A 224 -3.63 -0.06 31.94
CA TRP A 224 -3.36 1.35 31.61
C TRP A 224 -2.55 2.06 32.71
N SER A 225 -2.83 1.78 33.97
CA SER A 225 -2.06 2.33 35.11
C SER A 225 -0.60 1.86 35.07
N GLU A 226 -0.37 0.59 34.73
CA GLU A 226 0.98 0.04 34.56
C GLU A 226 1.72 0.65 33.37
N MET A 227 1.05 0.80 32.22
CA MET A 227 1.64 1.37 31.00
C MET A 227 2.02 2.85 31.15
N ARG A 228 1.36 3.59 32.03
CA ARG A 228 1.70 5.00 32.32
C ARG A 228 2.92 5.18 33.21
N LYS A 229 3.53 4.11 33.72
CA LYS A 229 4.77 4.20 34.49
C LYS A 229 5.93 4.65 33.61
N PRO A 230 6.85 5.50 34.10
CA PRO A 230 7.92 6.11 33.29
C PRO A 230 8.84 5.11 32.58
N ASN A 231 8.94 3.88 33.08
CA ASN A 231 9.83 2.85 32.56
C ASN A 231 9.10 1.80 31.71
N PHE A 232 7.84 2.01 31.36
CA PHE A 232 7.11 1.06 30.53
C PHE A 232 7.52 1.22 29.06
N ASP A 233 7.97 0.11 28.47
CA ASP A 233 8.31 0.07 27.05
C ASP A 233 7.08 -0.34 26.23
N LEU A 234 6.44 0.63 25.58
CA LEU A 234 5.30 0.41 24.67
C LEU A 234 5.63 -0.51 23.51
N GLN A 235 6.88 -0.51 23.02
CA GLN A 235 7.29 -1.40 21.93
C GLN A 235 7.26 -2.88 22.34
N SER A 236 7.35 -3.16 23.65
CA SER A 236 7.21 -4.53 24.16
C SER A 236 5.84 -5.14 23.84
N LEU A 237 4.80 -4.31 23.68
CA LEU A 237 3.46 -4.76 23.31
C LEU A 237 3.38 -5.40 21.92
N LYS A 238 4.36 -5.19 21.06
CA LYS A 238 4.44 -5.89 19.77
C LYS A 238 4.52 -7.42 19.94
N ASN A 239 5.19 -7.87 20.99
CA ASN A 239 5.50 -9.29 21.19
C ASN A 239 4.98 -9.86 22.52
N ARG A 240 4.55 -9.01 23.45
CA ARG A 240 4.19 -9.42 24.80
C ARG A 240 2.75 -9.02 25.14
N PRO A 241 1.86 -9.97 25.49
CA PRO A 241 0.52 -9.66 25.98
C PRO A 241 0.58 -8.97 27.35
N LEU A 242 -0.43 -8.18 27.68
CA LEU A 242 -0.61 -7.54 28.97
C LEU A 242 -1.17 -8.54 29.99
N SER A 243 -2.29 -9.14 29.67
CA SER A 243 -2.94 -10.20 30.44
C SER A 243 -3.62 -11.21 29.52
N GLU A 244 -4.09 -12.33 30.06
CA GLU A 244 -4.89 -13.30 29.32
C GLU A 244 -6.24 -12.72 28.90
N GLU A 245 -6.88 -11.92 29.75
CA GLU A 245 -8.20 -11.32 29.48
C GLU A 245 -8.13 -10.31 28.33
N SER A 246 -7.18 -9.38 28.35
CA SER A 246 -6.99 -8.43 27.26
C SER A 246 -6.54 -9.10 25.97
N GLU A 247 -5.74 -10.19 26.04
CA GLU A 247 -5.32 -10.94 24.86
C GLU A 247 -6.49 -11.69 24.21
N VAL A 248 -7.47 -12.19 24.98
CA VAL A 248 -8.73 -12.73 24.43
C VAL A 248 -9.45 -11.64 23.61
N ALA A 249 -9.59 -10.43 24.14
CA ALA A 249 -10.24 -9.32 23.44
C ALA A 249 -9.47 -8.92 22.14
N VAL A 250 -8.14 -9.00 22.15
CA VAL A 250 -7.31 -8.78 20.95
C VAL A 250 -7.64 -9.81 19.87
N TYR A 251 -7.67 -11.10 20.23
CA TYR A 251 -8.00 -12.14 19.24
C TYR A 251 -9.45 -12.08 18.78
N ASP A 252 -10.41 -11.68 19.62
CA ASP A 252 -11.80 -11.40 19.22
C ASP A 252 -11.84 -10.34 18.11
N ALA A 253 -11.15 -9.21 18.33
CA ALA A 253 -11.10 -8.13 17.35
C ALA A 253 -10.46 -8.58 16.02
N LEU A 254 -9.37 -9.36 16.09
CA LEU A 254 -8.70 -9.90 14.90
C LEU A 254 -9.62 -10.82 14.09
N PHE A 255 -10.31 -11.76 14.77
CA PHE A 255 -11.23 -12.69 14.13
C PHE A 255 -12.43 -12.00 13.52
N ALA A 256 -13.08 -11.11 14.28
CA ALA A 256 -14.23 -10.37 13.80
C ALA A 256 -13.86 -9.60 12.53
N THR A 257 -12.77 -8.84 12.57
CA THR A 257 -12.33 -8.03 11.44
C THR A 257 -12.00 -8.86 10.19
N LEU A 258 -11.24 -9.95 10.34
CA LEU A 258 -10.90 -10.80 9.19
C LEU A 258 -12.11 -11.53 8.63
N THR A 259 -13.02 -11.96 9.49
CA THR A 259 -14.27 -12.62 9.07
C THR A 259 -15.17 -11.64 8.32
N ASP A 260 -15.34 -10.43 8.85
CA ASP A 260 -16.12 -9.38 8.19
C ASP A 260 -15.51 -8.97 6.85
N LEU A 261 -14.19 -8.83 6.80
CA LEU A 261 -13.46 -8.55 5.57
C LEU A 261 -13.69 -9.63 4.52
N LEU A 262 -13.50 -10.92 4.87
CA LEU A 262 -13.71 -12.03 3.94
C LEU A 262 -15.16 -12.15 3.46
N ASN A 263 -16.14 -11.83 4.34
CA ASN A 263 -17.56 -11.82 3.99
C ASN A 263 -17.96 -10.61 3.14
N SER A 264 -17.21 -9.50 3.21
CA SER A 264 -17.49 -8.29 2.42
C SER A 264 -17.09 -8.44 0.95
N TYR A 265 -16.21 -9.38 0.62
CA TYR A 265 -15.79 -9.56 -0.77
C TYR A 265 -16.90 -10.09 -1.68
N PRO A 266 -17.21 -9.40 -2.78
CA PRO A 266 -18.38 -9.71 -3.62
C PRO A 266 -18.21 -10.98 -4.47
N TYR A 267 -16.97 -11.46 -4.64
CA TYR A 267 -16.66 -12.61 -5.50
C TYR A 267 -15.81 -13.63 -4.73
N SER A 268 -15.95 -14.91 -5.05
CA SER A 268 -15.10 -15.97 -4.52
C SER A 268 -13.74 -16.02 -5.25
N ASP A 269 -12.78 -16.74 -4.67
CA ASP A 269 -11.49 -17.02 -5.33
C ASP A 269 -11.67 -17.79 -6.63
N VAL A 270 -12.62 -18.74 -6.65
CA VAL A 270 -12.95 -19.55 -7.82
C VAL A 270 -13.49 -18.68 -8.96
N ASP A 271 -14.34 -17.68 -8.64
CA ASP A 271 -14.84 -16.72 -9.65
C ASP A 271 -13.71 -15.93 -10.27
N ASP A 272 -12.74 -15.47 -9.45
CA ASP A 272 -11.59 -14.70 -9.92
C ASP A 272 -10.64 -15.55 -10.77
N GLU A 273 -10.36 -16.78 -10.36
CA GLU A 273 -9.56 -17.70 -11.17
C GLU A 273 -10.22 -18.01 -12.50
N HIS A 274 -11.54 -18.20 -12.51
CA HIS A 274 -12.27 -18.40 -13.74
C HIS A 274 -12.20 -17.18 -14.67
N LEU A 275 -12.32 -15.97 -14.13
CA LEU A 275 -12.14 -14.73 -14.89
C LEU A 275 -10.73 -14.62 -15.48
N LEU A 276 -9.70 -14.98 -14.72
CA LEU A 276 -8.30 -14.90 -15.15
C LEU A 276 -7.94 -15.93 -16.24
N ARG A 277 -8.64 -17.07 -16.30
CA ARG A 277 -8.46 -18.08 -17.38
C ARG A 277 -9.07 -17.63 -18.70
N GLY A 278 -10.01 -16.67 -18.66
CA GLY A 278 -10.65 -16.14 -19.88
C GLY A 278 -9.81 -15.03 -20.54
N ASP A 279 -9.98 -14.88 -21.86
CA ASP A 279 -9.24 -13.88 -22.67
C ASP A 279 -9.98 -12.54 -22.83
N ARG A 280 -11.05 -12.31 -22.02
CA ARG A 280 -11.94 -11.14 -22.19
C ARG A 280 -11.52 -9.90 -21.42
N LEU A 281 -10.53 -10.02 -20.52
CA LEU A 281 -10.09 -8.91 -19.69
C LEU A 281 -9.02 -8.09 -20.39
N ALA A 282 -9.14 -6.76 -20.36
CA ALA A 282 -8.04 -5.87 -20.66
C ALA A 282 -6.89 -6.05 -19.64
N ASP A 283 -5.69 -5.62 -19.97
CA ASP A 283 -4.49 -5.86 -19.14
C ASP A 283 -4.64 -5.25 -17.75
N ASP A 284 -5.19 -4.06 -17.63
CA ASP A 284 -5.43 -3.41 -16.34
C ASP A 284 -6.58 -4.07 -15.55
N GLU A 285 -7.66 -4.53 -16.22
CA GLU A 285 -8.69 -5.33 -15.56
C GLU A 285 -8.12 -6.66 -15.05
N ARG A 286 -7.30 -7.34 -15.86
CA ARG A 286 -6.62 -8.58 -15.46
C ARG A 286 -5.72 -8.35 -14.26
N ARG A 287 -5.00 -7.23 -14.22
CA ARG A 287 -4.17 -6.85 -13.08
C ARG A 287 -5.00 -6.60 -11.84
N ALA A 288 -6.09 -5.86 -11.95
CA ALA A 288 -7.01 -5.60 -10.84
C ALA A 288 -7.57 -6.91 -10.24
N VAL A 289 -7.97 -7.86 -11.08
CA VAL A 289 -8.45 -9.18 -10.62
C VAL A 289 -7.34 -9.97 -9.91
N LYS A 290 -6.09 -9.92 -10.40
CA LYS A 290 -4.96 -10.56 -9.72
C LYS A 290 -4.71 -9.95 -8.33
N ILE A 291 -4.76 -8.62 -8.20
CA ILE A 291 -4.55 -7.92 -6.94
C ILE A 291 -5.63 -8.32 -5.93
N ARG A 292 -6.92 -8.28 -6.30
CA ARG A 292 -8.01 -8.66 -5.39
C ARG A 292 -7.97 -10.14 -5.00
N LEU A 293 -7.56 -11.04 -5.90
CA LEU A 293 -7.39 -12.46 -5.58
C LEU A 293 -6.27 -12.66 -4.56
N ARG A 294 -5.15 -11.95 -4.72
CA ARG A 294 -4.04 -11.98 -3.76
C ARG A 294 -4.47 -11.44 -2.39
N GLU A 295 -5.21 -10.33 -2.36
CA GLU A 295 -5.72 -9.75 -1.13
C GLU A 295 -6.60 -10.75 -0.35
N LYS A 296 -7.55 -11.43 -1.02
CA LYS A 296 -8.38 -12.47 -0.41
C LYS A 296 -7.55 -13.61 0.16
N ARG A 297 -6.60 -14.12 -0.63
CA ARG A 297 -5.71 -15.19 -0.19
C ARG A 297 -4.84 -14.77 1.00
N SER A 298 -4.38 -13.52 1.02
CA SER A 298 -3.66 -12.97 2.16
C SER A 298 -4.53 -12.86 3.40
N ALA A 299 -5.79 -12.39 3.26
CA ALA A 299 -6.73 -12.34 4.37
C ALA A 299 -7.06 -13.75 4.92
N LEU A 300 -7.28 -14.73 4.06
CA LEU A 300 -7.54 -16.12 4.48
C LEU A 300 -6.33 -16.74 5.19
N ARG A 301 -5.12 -16.53 4.68
CA ARG A 301 -3.89 -16.98 5.36
C ARG A 301 -3.68 -16.28 6.70
N ALA A 302 -3.96 -14.95 6.75
CA ALA A 302 -3.92 -14.20 8.00
C ALA A 302 -4.88 -14.79 9.03
N LEU A 303 -6.12 -15.13 8.64
CA LEU A 303 -7.10 -15.75 9.52
C LEU A 303 -6.60 -17.09 10.08
N ASN A 304 -6.05 -17.95 9.23
CA ASN A 304 -5.47 -19.24 9.65
C ASN A 304 -4.29 -19.06 10.61
N THR A 305 -3.44 -18.06 10.35
CA THR A 305 -2.29 -17.74 11.21
C THR A 305 -2.75 -17.17 12.56
N VAL A 306 -3.73 -16.27 12.57
CA VAL A 306 -4.33 -15.73 13.80
C VAL A 306 -4.95 -16.87 14.62
N GLN A 307 -5.64 -17.81 13.99
CA GLN A 307 -6.20 -18.99 14.64
C GLN A 307 -5.09 -19.84 15.30
N TYR A 308 -4.04 -20.15 14.57
CA TYR A 308 -2.93 -20.93 15.10
C TYR A 308 -2.23 -20.23 16.29
N ARG A 309 -1.93 -18.95 16.13
CA ARG A 309 -1.29 -18.12 17.18
C ARG A 309 -2.20 -17.94 18.39
N GLY A 310 -3.50 -17.73 18.20
CA GLY A 310 -4.48 -17.61 19.27
C GLY A 310 -4.58 -18.89 20.09
N ARG A 311 -4.65 -20.05 19.46
CA ARG A 311 -4.63 -21.35 20.16
C ARG A 311 -3.37 -21.56 20.98
N LYS A 312 -2.23 -21.11 20.48
CA LYS A 312 -0.95 -21.19 21.19
C LYS A 312 -0.87 -20.21 22.35
N ALA A 313 -1.37 -19.00 22.19
CA ALA A 313 -1.31 -17.93 23.20
C ALA A 313 -2.30 -18.14 24.35
N LEU A 314 -3.53 -18.56 24.06
CA LEU A 314 -4.62 -18.71 25.02
C LEU A 314 -4.79 -20.14 25.53
N GLY A 315 -4.06 -21.11 24.96
CA GLY A 315 -4.31 -22.52 25.19
C GLY A 315 -5.53 -23.03 24.42
N GLY A 316 -5.43 -24.25 23.85
CA GLY A 316 -6.43 -24.78 22.92
C GLY A 316 -7.86 -24.84 23.49
N VAL A 317 -8.01 -25.22 24.75
CA VAL A 317 -9.34 -25.36 25.41
C VAL A 317 -10.03 -24.00 25.56
N LEU A 318 -9.30 -22.97 26.01
CA LEU A 318 -9.85 -21.61 26.16
C LEU A 318 -10.18 -21.03 24.80
N PHE A 319 -9.29 -21.19 23.82
CA PHE A 319 -9.48 -20.75 22.47
C PHE A 319 -10.74 -21.35 21.85
N ASP A 320 -10.88 -22.67 21.85
CA ASP A 320 -12.03 -23.37 21.26
C ASP A 320 -13.34 -23.01 21.96
N LYS A 321 -13.32 -22.75 23.28
CA LYS A 321 -14.49 -22.28 24.02
C LYS A 321 -14.98 -20.91 23.54
N HIS A 322 -14.07 -19.99 23.25
CA HIS A 322 -14.42 -18.61 22.87
C HIS A 322 -14.69 -18.46 21.38
N PHE A 323 -13.95 -19.16 20.52
CA PHE A 323 -13.92 -18.88 19.08
C PHE A 323 -14.58 -19.93 18.17
N SER A 324 -15.02 -21.08 18.70
CA SER A 324 -15.64 -22.16 17.88
C SER A 324 -16.89 -21.71 17.11
N HIS A 325 -17.59 -20.66 17.57
CA HIS A 325 -18.81 -20.13 16.94
C HIS A 325 -18.57 -19.06 15.88
N ILE A 326 -17.37 -18.46 15.85
CA ILE A 326 -17.01 -17.37 14.93
C ILE A 326 -16.39 -17.90 13.63
N MET A 327 -15.98 -19.18 13.60
CA MET A 327 -15.33 -19.75 12.43
C MET A 327 -16.23 -19.71 11.19
N PRO A 328 -15.76 -19.09 10.09
CA PRO A 328 -16.51 -19.08 8.84
C PRO A 328 -16.78 -20.51 8.39
N THR A 329 -18.01 -20.76 7.95
CA THR A 329 -18.44 -22.07 7.44
C THR A 329 -17.58 -22.57 6.27
N ARG A 330 -16.98 -21.66 5.49
CA ARG A 330 -16.08 -21.97 4.37
C ARG A 330 -14.72 -22.56 4.78
N VAL A 331 -14.24 -22.28 5.98
CA VAL A 331 -12.95 -22.84 6.46
C VAL A 331 -13.10 -24.29 6.93
N LYS A 332 -14.34 -24.75 7.21
CA LYS A 332 -14.60 -26.13 7.65
C LYS A 332 -14.47 -27.16 6.54
N ASP A 333 -14.59 -26.74 5.30
CA ASP A 333 -14.57 -27.66 4.14
C ASP A 333 -13.16 -27.75 3.49
N GLU A 334 -12.18 -26.93 3.94
CA GLU A 334 -10.82 -26.89 3.41
C GLU A 334 -9.74 -27.41 4.41
N LEU A 335 -10.14 -27.85 5.63
CA LEU A 335 -9.31 -28.50 6.64
C LEU A 335 -9.60 -29.99 6.71
#